data_3b73bcf9f6f21ce90cebe85b495e8539
#
_entry.id   3b73bcf9f6f21ce90cebe85b495e8539
#
_cell.length_a   1.000
_cell.length_b   1.000
_cell.length_c   1.000
_cell.angle_alpha   90.00
_cell.angle_beta   90.00
_cell.angle_gamma   90.00
#
_symmetry.space_group_name_H-M   'P 1'
#
loop_
_entity.id
_entity.type
_entity.pdbx_description
1 polymer ?
#
loop_
_entity_poly.entity_id
_entity_poly.type
_entity_poly.pdbx_seq_one_letter_code
_entity_poly.pdbx_strand_id
1 'polypeptide(L)'
;MKNIYIITGANGFLGNNIVRLLEKDNKNEIRALILPNDKTDALKGLKCKKFYGDVTKLETMEDIFNIDQKIKEKANIYVIHCASIVYLDSKYNERVYQVNVQGTKNIIQKTKEIKAKLVYVSSVHAIEEKPNHEEMDEDASFDPDKIVGLYAKTKAETTRYVFNEVKNNNLNACVVFPSGLLGVNDFTNTNMTVLIKNILNEKVPSVTEGGYDFVDVRDVAKGIINACTKGKKGEGYILSGEYVTIKKIANLVCEYGVTKPITKVVSINMVKNIAPLFELYYRLRKKTPLFTKYSL
;
A
#
# COMPACT_ATOMS: atom_id res chain seq x y z
N MET A 1 0.44 -29.56 0.73
CA MET A 1 0.20 -28.92 2.04
C MET A 1 -0.78 -27.77 1.80
N LYS A 2 -1.70 -27.50 2.71
CA LYS A 2 -2.66 -26.39 2.60
C LYS A 2 -1.97 -25.09 2.98
N ASN A 3 -2.27 -24.00 2.27
CA ASN A 3 -1.81 -22.67 2.64
C ASN A 3 -2.97 -21.85 3.20
N ILE A 4 -2.73 -21.11 4.28
CA ILE A 4 -3.68 -20.19 4.90
C ILE A 4 -3.10 -18.80 4.78
N TYR A 5 -3.83 -17.91 4.15
CA TYR A 5 -3.45 -16.51 3.97
C TYR A 5 -4.39 -15.62 4.79
N ILE A 6 -3.85 -14.90 5.77
CA ILE A 6 -4.54 -13.87 6.53
C ILE A 6 -4.15 -12.54 5.91
N ILE A 7 -5.12 -11.80 5.36
CA ILE A 7 -4.86 -10.57 4.62
C ILE A 7 -5.56 -9.41 5.32
N THR A 8 -4.80 -8.46 5.85
CA THR A 8 -5.35 -7.21 6.35
C THR A 8 -5.42 -6.17 5.24
N GLY A 9 -6.40 -5.27 5.29
CA GLY A 9 -6.63 -4.35 4.18
C GLY A 9 -7.09 -5.07 2.90
N ALA A 10 -7.71 -6.23 3.04
CA ALA A 10 -8.15 -7.07 1.93
C ALA A 10 -9.16 -6.39 1.01
N ASN A 11 -9.93 -5.42 1.51
CA ASN A 11 -10.89 -4.63 0.75
C ASN A 11 -10.26 -3.43 0.01
N GLY A 12 -8.97 -3.14 0.26
CA GLY A 12 -8.20 -2.09 -0.39
C GLY A 12 -7.76 -2.47 -1.80
N PHE A 13 -7.15 -1.51 -2.52
CA PHE A 13 -6.71 -1.68 -3.90
C PHE A 13 -5.75 -2.86 -4.09
N LEU A 14 -4.68 -2.93 -3.30
CA LEU A 14 -3.72 -4.04 -3.37
C LEU A 14 -4.29 -5.33 -2.79
N GLY A 15 -4.94 -5.25 -1.61
CA GLY A 15 -5.45 -6.43 -0.90
C GLY A 15 -6.44 -7.24 -1.72
N ASN A 16 -7.39 -6.59 -2.41
CA ASN A 16 -8.34 -7.33 -3.25
C ASN A 16 -7.68 -8.00 -4.46
N ASN A 17 -6.65 -7.40 -5.05
CA ASN A 17 -5.89 -8.01 -6.14
C ASN A 17 -5.09 -9.23 -5.67
N ILE A 18 -4.58 -9.23 -4.42
CA ILE A 18 -3.95 -10.41 -3.80
C ILE A 18 -5.01 -11.52 -3.62
N VAL A 19 -6.19 -11.20 -3.07
CA VAL A 19 -7.28 -12.17 -2.91
C VAL A 19 -7.65 -12.80 -4.24
N ARG A 20 -7.82 -12.00 -5.31
CA ARG A 20 -8.14 -12.45 -6.67
C ARG A 20 -7.11 -13.40 -7.27
N LEU A 21 -5.83 -13.20 -6.94
CA LEU A 21 -4.79 -14.12 -7.40
C LEU A 21 -4.77 -15.42 -6.59
N LEU A 22 -4.92 -15.34 -5.28
CA LEU A 22 -4.89 -16.49 -4.39
C LEU A 22 -6.08 -17.44 -4.57
N GLU A 23 -7.28 -16.90 -4.89
CA GLU A 23 -8.48 -17.71 -5.08
C GLU A 23 -8.44 -18.62 -6.32
N LYS A 24 -7.49 -18.38 -7.25
CA LYS A 24 -7.28 -19.24 -8.42
C LYS A 24 -6.79 -20.64 -8.05
N ASP A 25 -6.16 -20.80 -6.90
CA ASP A 25 -5.77 -22.09 -6.36
C ASP A 25 -6.72 -22.49 -5.21
N ASN A 26 -7.56 -23.48 -5.45
CA ASN A 26 -8.53 -23.98 -4.48
C ASN A 26 -7.89 -24.62 -3.21
N LYS A 27 -6.57 -24.82 -3.20
CA LYS A 27 -5.84 -25.30 -2.01
C LYS A 27 -5.60 -24.19 -0.98
N ASN A 28 -5.78 -22.93 -1.37
CA ASN A 28 -5.59 -21.78 -0.51
C ASN A 28 -6.86 -21.53 0.34
N GLU A 29 -6.66 -21.38 1.65
CA GLU A 29 -7.67 -20.76 2.52
C GLU A 29 -7.34 -19.27 2.66
N ILE A 30 -8.26 -18.41 2.27
CA ILE A 30 -8.09 -16.96 2.30
C ILE A 30 -8.98 -16.39 3.39
N ARG A 31 -8.37 -15.72 4.37
CA ARG A 31 -9.02 -14.99 5.47
C ARG A 31 -8.82 -13.51 5.26
N ALA A 32 -9.88 -12.79 4.96
CA ALA A 32 -9.87 -11.37 4.63
C ALA A 32 -10.32 -10.55 5.84
N LEU A 33 -9.44 -9.72 6.42
CA LEU A 33 -9.80 -8.77 7.46
C LEU A 33 -10.34 -7.50 6.82
N ILE A 34 -11.56 -7.13 7.21
CA ILE A 34 -12.31 -5.99 6.71
C ILE A 34 -12.65 -5.09 7.90
N LEU A 35 -12.48 -3.79 7.76
CA LEU A 35 -12.88 -2.84 8.79
C LEU A 35 -14.41 -2.88 8.96
N PRO A 36 -14.95 -2.92 10.19
CA PRO A 36 -16.39 -2.84 10.42
C PRO A 36 -17.00 -1.62 9.72
N ASN A 37 -18.14 -1.82 9.07
CA ASN A 37 -18.86 -0.81 8.29
C ASN A 37 -18.16 -0.32 7.00
N ASP A 38 -17.06 -0.97 6.59
CA ASP A 38 -16.45 -0.68 5.29
C ASP A 38 -17.25 -1.35 4.15
N LYS A 39 -17.21 -0.71 2.98
CA LYS A 39 -17.84 -1.27 1.78
C LYS A 39 -17.03 -2.47 1.30
N THR A 40 -17.70 -3.61 1.14
CA THR A 40 -17.04 -4.85 0.73
C THR A 40 -17.17 -5.16 -0.76
N ASP A 41 -17.48 -4.18 -1.58
CA ASP A 41 -17.70 -4.36 -3.02
C ASP A 41 -16.46 -4.94 -3.73
N ALA A 42 -15.25 -4.58 -3.27
CA ALA A 42 -14.01 -5.09 -3.83
C ALA A 42 -13.87 -6.62 -3.72
N LEU A 43 -14.49 -7.24 -2.70
CA LEU A 43 -14.45 -8.68 -2.44
C LEU A 43 -15.77 -9.39 -2.82
N LYS A 44 -16.66 -8.72 -3.53
CA LYS A 44 -17.92 -9.33 -4.00
C LYS A 44 -17.63 -10.43 -5.00
N GLY A 45 -18.20 -11.61 -4.78
CA GLY A 45 -18.03 -12.78 -5.64
C GLY A 45 -16.72 -13.55 -5.48
N LEU A 46 -15.80 -13.08 -4.63
CA LEU A 46 -14.52 -13.76 -4.37
C LEU A 46 -14.65 -14.83 -3.29
N LYS A 47 -13.88 -15.92 -3.47
CA LYS A 47 -13.85 -17.08 -2.55
C LYS A 47 -12.90 -16.79 -1.38
N CYS A 48 -13.30 -15.93 -0.44
CA CYS A 48 -12.56 -15.69 0.80
C CYS A 48 -13.51 -15.68 2.00
N LYS A 49 -12.98 -16.11 3.16
CA LYS A 49 -13.69 -15.95 4.44
C LYS A 49 -13.50 -14.53 4.93
N LYS A 50 -14.60 -13.82 5.14
CA LYS A 50 -14.58 -12.42 5.59
C LYS A 50 -14.65 -12.38 7.11
N PHE A 51 -13.76 -11.61 7.72
CA PHE A 51 -13.70 -11.32 9.15
C PHE A 51 -13.73 -9.82 9.34
N TYR A 52 -14.43 -9.36 10.35
CA TYR A 52 -14.58 -7.92 10.63
C TYR A 52 -13.78 -7.54 11.87
N GLY A 53 -12.86 -6.57 11.71
CA GLY A 53 -12.01 -6.11 12.80
C GLY A 53 -11.20 -4.88 12.41
N ASP A 54 -10.72 -4.17 13.43
CA ASP A 54 -9.85 -3.01 13.30
C ASP A 54 -8.43 -3.38 13.78
N VAL A 55 -7.43 -3.21 12.95
CA VAL A 55 -6.02 -3.52 13.29
C VAL A 55 -5.52 -2.75 14.53
N THR A 56 -6.18 -1.64 14.87
CA THR A 56 -5.85 -0.86 16.08
C THR A 56 -6.40 -1.50 17.38
N LYS A 57 -7.24 -2.53 17.27
CA LYS A 57 -7.96 -3.17 18.39
C LYS A 57 -7.74 -4.68 18.34
N LEU A 58 -6.84 -5.19 19.18
CA LEU A 58 -6.44 -6.60 19.23
C LEU A 58 -7.62 -7.56 19.37
N GLU A 59 -8.55 -7.23 20.26
CA GLU A 59 -9.72 -8.04 20.58
C GLU A 59 -10.64 -8.26 19.36
N THR A 60 -10.65 -7.34 18.41
CA THR A 60 -11.50 -7.46 17.22
C THR A 60 -10.92 -8.39 16.16
N MET A 61 -9.68 -8.84 16.34
CA MET A 61 -8.97 -9.69 15.40
C MET A 61 -8.85 -11.16 15.84
N GLU A 62 -9.39 -11.53 16.99
CA GLU A 62 -9.25 -12.89 17.53
C GLU A 62 -9.72 -13.95 16.54
N ASP A 63 -10.89 -13.77 15.94
CA ASP A 63 -11.49 -14.79 15.06
C ASP A 63 -10.68 -15.06 13.79
N ILE A 64 -10.07 -14.02 13.17
CA ILE A 64 -9.30 -14.21 11.95
C ILE A 64 -8.01 -14.99 12.22
N PHE A 65 -7.41 -14.84 13.41
CA PHE A 65 -6.20 -15.54 13.83
C PHE A 65 -6.51 -16.88 14.54
N ASN A 66 -7.78 -17.15 14.87
CA ASN A 66 -8.17 -18.42 15.45
C ASN A 66 -8.12 -19.55 14.41
N ILE A 67 -7.09 -20.37 14.49
CA ILE A 67 -6.85 -21.51 13.60
C ILE A 67 -6.73 -22.75 14.49
N ASP A 68 -7.49 -23.81 14.15
CA ASP A 68 -7.42 -25.09 14.84
C ASP A 68 -6.00 -25.63 14.89
N GLN A 69 -5.58 -26.16 16.02
CA GLN A 69 -4.21 -26.63 16.26
C GLN A 69 -3.79 -27.73 15.27
N LYS A 70 -4.68 -28.67 14.95
CA LYS A 70 -4.40 -29.76 13.99
C LYS A 70 -4.20 -29.21 12.57
N ILE A 71 -4.84 -28.08 12.25
CA ILE A 71 -4.66 -27.40 10.97
C ILE A 71 -3.32 -26.64 10.97
N LYS A 72 -2.98 -25.95 12.07
CA LYS A 72 -1.70 -25.23 12.20
C LYS A 72 -0.50 -26.14 11.96
N GLU A 73 -0.54 -27.37 12.44
CA GLU A 73 0.54 -28.36 12.30
C GLU A 73 0.75 -28.85 10.86
N LYS A 74 -0.28 -28.73 10.00
CA LYS A 74 -0.30 -29.28 8.63
C LYS A 74 -0.41 -28.20 7.54
N ALA A 75 -0.42 -26.93 7.89
CA ALA A 75 -0.57 -25.84 6.95
C ALA A 75 0.58 -24.85 7.02
N ASN A 76 0.91 -24.23 5.90
CA ASN A 76 1.71 -23.00 5.91
C ASN A 76 0.78 -21.82 6.19
N ILE A 77 1.13 -20.98 7.15
CA ILE A 77 0.34 -19.81 7.53
C ILE A 77 1.11 -18.55 7.20
N TYR A 78 0.50 -17.69 6.41
CA TYR A 78 1.04 -16.41 5.97
C TYR A 78 0.13 -15.27 6.40
N VAL A 79 0.71 -14.23 6.95
CA VAL A 79 0.03 -12.97 7.24
C VAL A 79 0.54 -11.93 6.25
N ILE A 80 -0.35 -11.38 5.42
CA ILE A 80 -0.05 -10.32 4.47
C ILE A 80 -0.67 -9.04 5.04
N HIS A 81 0.17 -8.13 5.50
CA HIS A 81 -0.30 -6.90 6.15
C HIS A 81 -0.28 -5.73 5.17
N CYS A 82 -1.44 -5.49 4.51
CA CYS A 82 -1.66 -4.38 3.58
C CYS A 82 -2.43 -3.20 4.22
N ALA A 83 -3.05 -3.40 5.39
CA ALA A 83 -3.85 -2.34 6.03
C ALA A 83 -2.97 -1.12 6.36
N SER A 84 -3.30 0.02 5.77
CA SER A 84 -2.58 1.27 5.97
C SER A 84 -3.43 2.43 5.46
N ILE A 85 -3.26 3.61 6.04
CA ILE A 85 -3.83 4.87 5.54
C ILE A 85 -2.72 5.60 4.78
N VAL A 86 -2.90 5.77 3.47
CA VAL A 86 -2.07 6.66 2.66
C VAL A 86 -2.51 8.10 2.92
N TYR A 87 -1.58 8.94 3.36
CA TYR A 87 -1.87 10.31 3.79
C TYR A 87 -0.86 11.28 3.18
N LEU A 88 -1.36 12.19 2.34
CA LEU A 88 -0.52 13.10 1.56
C LEU A 88 -0.19 14.42 2.28
N ASP A 89 -0.87 14.74 3.39
CA ASP A 89 -0.54 15.92 4.19
C ASP A 89 0.65 15.61 5.12
N SER A 90 1.49 16.62 5.38
CA SER A 90 2.62 16.51 6.30
C SER A 90 2.24 16.68 7.77
N LYS A 91 1.03 17.20 8.05
CA LYS A 91 0.57 17.41 9.41
C LYS A 91 0.34 16.09 10.12
N TYR A 92 0.66 16.08 11.42
CA TYR A 92 0.36 14.93 12.25
C TYR A 92 -1.14 14.61 12.26
N ASN A 93 -1.45 13.32 12.12
CA ASN A 93 -2.80 12.79 12.17
C ASN A 93 -2.79 11.51 13.01
N GLU A 94 -3.41 11.59 14.17
CA GLU A 94 -3.47 10.49 15.14
C GLU A 94 -4.01 9.19 14.52
N ARG A 95 -5.07 9.27 13.71
CA ARG A 95 -5.66 8.09 13.07
C ARG A 95 -4.68 7.40 12.14
N VAL A 96 -3.89 8.17 11.37
CA VAL A 96 -2.85 7.64 10.48
C VAL A 96 -1.79 6.92 11.30
N TYR A 97 -1.33 7.52 12.40
CA TYR A 97 -0.32 6.92 13.27
C TYR A 97 -0.86 5.63 13.92
N GLN A 98 -2.04 5.66 14.49
CA GLN A 98 -2.66 4.51 15.13
C GLN A 98 -2.84 3.33 14.18
N VAL A 99 -3.34 3.57 12.96
CA VAL A 99 -3.52 2.48 11.98
C VAL A 99 -2.18 1.97 11.48
N ASN A 100 -1.28 2.87 11.05
CA ASN A 100 -0.06 2.46 10.38
C ASN A 100 0.99 1.90 11.36
N VAL A 101 1.13 2.49 12.55
CA VAL A 101 2.15 2.10 13.52
C VAL A 101 1.60 1.12 14.53
N GLN A 102 0.60 1.53 15.31
CA GLN A 102 0.05 0.65 16.36
C GLN A 102 -0.63 -0.58 15.76
N GLY A 103 -1.40 -0.40 14.67
CA GLY A 103 -2.01 -1.51 13.93
C GLY A 103 -0.98 -2.54 13.44
N THR A 104 0.16 -2.08 12.92
CA THR A 104 1.25 -2.98 12.51
C THR A 104 1.84 -3.73 13.69
N LYS A 105 2.06 -3.08 14.84
CA LYS A 105 2.54 -3.73 16.07
C LYS A 105 1.57 -4.83 16.54
N ASN A 106 0.27 -4.55 16.51
CA ASN A 106 -0.77 -5.52 16.87
C ASN A 106 -0.76 -6.75 15.91
N ILE A 107 -0.59 -6.52 14.60
CA ILE A 107 -0.50 -7.61 13.62
C ILE A 107 0.77 -8.45 13.85
N ILE A 108 1.89 -7.83 14.19
CA ILE A 108 3.13 -8.54 14.54
C ILE A 108 2.89 -9.44 15.76
N GLN A 109 2.25 -8.90 16.81
CA GLN A 109 1.90 -9.68 18.01
C GLN A 109 1.07 -10.91 17.64
N LYS A 110 -0.04 -10.73 16.92
CA LYS A 110 -0.91 -11.83 16.48
C LYS A 110 -0.19 -12.84 15.58
N THR A 111 0.69 -12.36 14.71
CA THR A 111 1.50 -13.24 13.85
C THR A 111 2.43 -14.13 14.66
N LYS A 112 3.07 -13.59 15.72
CA LYS A 112 3.94 -14.35 16.64
C LYS A 112 3.15 -15.41 17.42
N GLU A 113 1.95 -15.07 17.92
CA GLU A 113 1.08 -15.98 18.67
C GLU A 113 0.75 -17.26 17.86
N ILE A 114 0.56 -17.13 16.56
CA ILE A 114 0.24 -18.27 15.69
C ILE A 114 1.46 -18.85 14.96
N LYS A 115 2.65 -18.33 15.20
CA LYS A 115 3.93 -18.71 14.55
C LYS A 115 3.88 -18.67 13.02
N ALA A 116 3.16 -17.70 12.45
CA ALA A 116 3.04 -17.51 11.01
C ALA A 116 4.23 -16.74 10.43
N LYS A 117 4.34 -16.74 9.10
CA LYS A 117 5.25 -15.85 8.39
C LYS A 117 4.53 -14.56 8.02
N LEU A 118 5.11 -13.42 8.37
CA LEU A 118 4.64 -12.08 8.00
C LEU A 118 5.27 -11.63 6.68
N VAL A 119 4.45 -11.16 5.76
CA VAL A 119 4.87 -10.28 4.66
C VAL A 119 4.30 -8.91 4.94
N TYR A 120 5.16 -8.00 5.39
CA TYR A 120 4.78 -6.63 5.68
C TYR A 120 4.85 -5.78 4.40
N VAL A 121 3.74 -5.16 4.03
CA VAL A 121 3.69 -4.26 2.88
C VAL A 121 4.03 -2.84 3.35
N SER A 122 5.28 -2.45 3.14
CA SER A 122 5.77 -1.10 3.35
C SER A 122 5.52 -0.22 2.11
N SER A 123 6.46 0.60 1.71
CA SER A 123 6.45 1.44 0.51
C SER A 123 7.87 1.90 0.21
N VAL A 124 8.20 2.21 -1.03
CA VAL A 124 9.45 2.91 -1.38
C VAL A 124 9.59 4.24 -0.65
N HIS A 125 8.49 4.88 -0.26
CA HIS A 125 8.51 6.10 0.57
C HIS A 125 9.11 5.91 1.98
N ALA A 126 9.29 4.67 2.44
CA ALA A 126 10.00 4.37 3.69
C ALA A 126 11.52 4.42 3.54
N ILE A 127 12.02 4.47 2.30
CA ILE A 127 13.43 4.50 1.95
C ILE A 127 13.84 5.95 1.77
N GLU A 128 14.98 6.34 2.36
CA GLU A 128 15.55 7.67 2.19
C GLU A 128 16.01 7.86 0.74
N GLU A 129 15.60 8.98 0.13
CA GLU A 129 16.08 9.34 -1.21
C GLU A 129 17.58 9.57 -1.20
N LYS A 130 18.30 8.92 -2.11
CA LYS A 130 19.73 9.12 -2.27
C LYS A 130 20.03 10.45 -2.98
N PRO A 131 21.17 11.11 -2.66
CA PRO A 131 21.56 12.31 -3.37
C PRO A 131 21.76 12.03 -4.88
N ASN A 132 21.64 13.07 -5.69
CA ASN A 132 21.86 13.03 -7.15
C ASN A 132 20.95 12.06 -7.92
N HIS A 133 19.77 11.73 -7.39
CA HIS A 133 18.84 10.77 -7.99
C HIS A 133 19.43 9.38 -8.23
N GLU A 134 20.36 8.96 -7.38
CA GLU A 134 20.86 7.59 -7.39
C GLU A 134 19.73 6.60 -7.11
N GLU A 135 19.86 5.40 -7.68
CA GLU A 135 18.87 4.34 -7.51
C GLU A 135 18.74 3.91 -6.04
N MET A 136 17.49 3.82 -5.57
CA MET A 136 17.20 3.33 -4.21
C MET A 136 17.33 1.80 -4.17
N ASP A 137 17.83 1.29 -3.07
CA ASP A 137 17.92 -0.14 -2.77
C ASP A 137 17.33 -0.46 -1.40
N GLU A 138 17.28 -1.74 -1.07
CA GLU A 138 16.72 -2.23 0.20
C GLU A 138 17.66 -2.03 1.40
N ASP A 139 18.92 -1.66 1.20
CA ASP A 139 19.91 -1.42 2.26
C ASP A 139 19.79 0.01 2.81
N ALA A 140 18.70 0.28 3.48
CA ALA A 140 18.36 1.58 4.02
C ALA A 140 18.27 1.57 5.55
N SER A 141 18.46 2.73 6.17
CA SER A 141 18.36 2.89 7.63
C SER A 141 16.92 2.90 8.15
N PHE A 142 15.95 3.19 7.28
CA PHE A 142 14.52 3.39 7.61
C PHE A 142 14.34 4.36 8.78
N ASP A 143 15.11 5.47 8.77
CA ASP A 143 15.07 6.48 9.81
C ASP A 143 13.93 7.48 9.55
N PRO A 144 12.86 7.52 10.38
CA PRO A 144 11.75 8.44 10.15
C PRO A 144 12.14 9.91 10.26
N ASP A 145 13.26 10.25 10.92
CA ASP A 145 13.69 11.64 11.04
C ASP A 145 14.30 12.18 9.75
N LYS A 146 14.78 11.28 8.88
CA LYS A 146 15.31 11.62 7.55
C LYS A 146 14.25 11.61 6.45
N ILE A 147 13.03 11.19 6.75
CA ILE A 147 11.94 11.05 5.80
C ILE A 147 10.96 12.22 5.92
N VAL A 148 10.40 12.67 4.79
CA VAL A 148 9.41 13.75 4.76
C VAL A 148 8.01 13.18 4.56
N GLY A 149 7.03 13.72 5.30
CA GLY A 149 5.62 13.34 5.23
C GLY A 149 5.21 12.26 6.23
N LEU A 150 4.02 12.43 6.81
CA LEU A 150 3.55 11.56 7.90
C LEU A 150 3.43 10.10 7.47
N TYR A 151 2.85 9.85 6.30
CA TYR A 151 2.71 8.48 5.77
C TYR A 151 4.08 7.78 5.64
N ALA A 152 5.02 8.45 4.99
CA ALA A 152 6.36 7.94 4.76
C ALA A 152 7.10 7.68 6.09
N LYS A 153 7.01 8.62 7.04
CA LYS A 153 7.56 8.46 8.39
C LYS A 153 6.98 7.24 9.11
N THR A 154 5.64 7.04 9.05
CA THR A 154 5.01 5.85 9.67
C THR A 154 5.47 4.55 9.02
N LYS A 155 5.69 4.54 7.69
CA LYS A 155 6.20 3.37 6.97
C LYS A 155 7.67 3.09 7.32
N ALA A 156 8.52 4.11 7.42
CA ALA A 156 9.91 3.95 7.86
C ALA A 156 9.98 3.42 9.30
N GLU A 157 9.25 4.04 10.23
CA GLU A 157 9.19 3.61 11.64
C GLU A 157 8.77 2.14 11.77
N THR A 158 7.71 1.75 11.07
CA THR A 158 7.21 0.36 11.14
C THR A 158 8.11 -0.62 10.43
N THR A 159 8.76 -0.25 9.33
CA THR A 159 9.76 -1.09 8.66
C THR A 159 10.94 -1.38 9.59
N ARG A 160 11.48 -0.33 10.22
CA ARG A 160 12.53 -0.47 11.23
C ARG A 160 12.08 -1.35 12.40
N TYR A 161 10.83 -1.19 12.85
CA TYR A 161 10.28 -2.01 13.91
C TYR A 161 10.17 -3.49 13.50
N VAL A 162 9.70 -3.81 12.29
CA VAL A 162 9.64 -5.18 11.76
C VAL A 162 11.04 -5.82 11.73
N PHE A 163 12.04 -5.14 11.20
CA PHE A 163 13.42 -5.67 11.17
C PHE A 163 13.99 -5.87 12.56
N ASN A 164 13.69 -4.97 13.51
CA ASN A 164 14.11 -5.16 14.91
C ASN A 164 13.43 -6.38 15.54
N GLU A 165 12.15 -6.61 15.27
CA GLU A 165 11.43 -7.82 15.75
C GLU A 165 12.00 -9.11 15.12
N VAL A 166 12.43 -9.07 13.86
CA VAL A 166 13.12 -10.18 13.22
C VAL A 166 14.45 -10.47 13.93
N LYS A 167 15.26 -9.43 14.16
CA LYS A 167 16.60 -9.54 14.74
C LYS A 167 16.57 -9.96 16.20
N ASN A 168 15.71 -9.32 17.00
CA ASN A 168 15.75 -9.44 18.46
C ASN A 168 14.75 -10.44 19.03
N ASN A 169 13.62 -10.64 18.35
CA ASN A 169 12.48 -11.42 18.84
C ASN A 169 12.10 -12.58 17.90
N ASN A 170 13.00 -12.93 16.98
CA ASN A 170 12.88 -14.08 16.09
C ASN A 170 11.59 -14.10 15.23
N LEU A 171 10.99 -12.93 14.97
CA LEU A 171 9.84 -12.84 14.06
C LEU A 171 10.21 -13.41 12.68
N ASN A 172 9.37 -14.31 12.15
CA ASN A 172 9.52 -14.77 10.77
C ASN A 172 8.84 -13.78 9.83
N ALA A 173 9.57 -12.79 9.33
CA ALA A 173 9.02 -11.77 8.45
C ALA A 173 9.98 -11.38 7.34
N CYS A 174 9.41 -10.92 6.22
CA CYS A 174 10.09 -10.13 5.20
C CYS A 174 9.25 -8.88 4.87
N VAL A 175 9.87 -7.90 4.25
CA VAL A 175 9.24 -6.62 3.91
C VAL A 175 9.20 -6.47 2.41
N VAL A 176 8.11 -5.92 1.86
CA VAL A 176 8.03 -5.52 0.45
C VAL A 176 7.81 -4.01 0.37
N PHE A 177 8.44 -3.39 -0.61
CA PHE A 177 8.41 -1.94 -0.85
C PHE A 177 7.82 -1.66 -2.23
N PRO A 178 6.49 -1.63 -2.39
CA PRO A 178 5.90 -1.25 -3.65
C PRO A 178 6.17 0.22 -3.98
N SER A 179 6.39 0.51 -5.26
CA SER A 179 6.36 1.87 -5.81
C SER A 179 4.92 2.34 -6.05
N GLY A 180 4.69 3.30 -6.92
CA GLY A 180 3.38 3.81 -7.26
C GLY A 180 2.50 2.75 -7.92
N LEU A 181 1.38 2.41 -7.28
CA LEU A 181 0.47 1.38 -7.79
C LEU A 181 -0.45 1.93 -8.87
N LEU A 182 -0.47 1.26 -10.02
CA LEU A 182 -1.48 1.44 -11.07
C LEU A 182 -2.13 0.10 -11.40
N GLY A 183 -3.34 0.12 -11.98
CA GLY A 183 -3.95 -1.09 -12.53
C GLY A 183 -5.44 -1.23 -12.27
N VAL A 184 -5.89 -2.47 -12.37
CA VAL A 184 -7.31 -2.84 -12.33
C VAL A 184 -7.83 -3.07 -10.91
N ASN A 185 -9.16 -3.07 -10.77
CA ASN A 185 -9.85 -3.37 -9.51
C ASN A 185 -9.58 -2.35 -8.37
N ASP A 186 -9.39 -1.09 -8.72
CA ASP A 186 -9.34 -0.03 -7.71
C ASP A 186 -10.77 0.46 -7.35
N PHE A 187 -11.37 -0.19 -6.37
CA PHE A 187 -12.68 0.18 -5.83
C PHE A 187 -12.58 1.32 -4.80
N THR A 188 -11.38 1.68 -4.39
CA THR A 188 -11.13 2.72 -3.38
C THR A 188 -10.97 4.11 -3.98
N ASN A 189 -10.85 4.18 -5.31
CA ASN A 189 -10.58 5.41 -6.05
C ASN A 189 -9.32 6.11 -5.53
N THR A 190 -8.17 5.44 -5.66
CA THR A 190 -6.86 6.06 -5.35
C THR A 190 -6.63 7.34 -6.19
N ASN A 191 -5.70 8.16 -5.77
CA ASN A 191 -5.42 9.44 -6.44
C ASN A 191 -5.16 9.27 -7.95
N MET A 192 -4.46 8.20 -8.33
CA MET A 192 -4.19 7.93 -9.76
C MET A 192 -5.45 7.52 -10.51
N THR A 193 -6.30 6.71 -9.92
CA THR A 193 -7.61 6.37 -10.51
C THR A 193 -8.50 7.61 -10.66
N VAL A 194 -8.49 8.51 -9.66
CA VAL A 194 -9.21 9.79 -9.75
C VAL A 194 -8.63 10.68 -10.84
N LEU A 195 -7.31 10.76 -10.96
CA LEU A 195 -6.65 11.51 -12.03
C LEU A 195 -7.05 10.99 -13.40
N ILE A 196 -6.96 9.67 -13.64
CA ILE A 196 -7.35 9.03 -14.89
C ILE A 196 -8.82 9.32 -15.23
N LYS A 197 -9.73 9.15 -14.27
CA LYS A 197 -11.16 9.49 -14.44
C LYS A 197 -11.38 10.96 -14.79
N ASN A 198 -10.62 11.87 -14.16
CA ASN A 198 -10.72 13.30 -14.46
C ASN A 198 -10.19 13.64 -15.85
N ILE A 199 -9.14 12.97 -16.33
CA ILE A 199 -8.64 13.11 -17.70
C ILE A 199 -9.70 12.63 -18.70
N LEU A 200 -10.24 11.43 -18.50
CA LEU A 200 -11.32 10.89 -19.35
C LEU A 200 -12.57 11.77 -19.40
N ASN A 201 -12.85 12.50 -18.33
CA ASN A 201 -13.95 13.46 -18.27
C ASN A 201 -13.57 14.88 -18.70
N GLU A 202 -12.40 15.08 -19.31
CA GLU A 202 -11.88 16.38 -19.79
C GLU A 202 -11.82 17.46 -18.69
N LYS A 203 -11.63 17.06 -17.42
CA LYS A 203 -11.58 17.97 -16.25
C LYS A 203 -10.17 18.41 -15.86
N VAL A 204 -9.14 17.91 -16.54
CA VAL A 204 -7.73 18.23 -16.26
C VAL A 204 -7.23 19.21 -17.31
N PRO A 205 -7.05 20.52 -16.97
CA PRO A 205 -6.69 21.53 -17.97
C PRO A 205 -5.20 21.54 -18.32
N SER A 206 -4.35 20.93 -17.49
CA SER A 206 -2.90 20.90 -17.66
C SER A 206 -2.26 19.77 -16.86
N VAL A 207 -1.07 19.34 -17.27
CA VAL A 207 -0.27 18.31 -16.61
C VAL A 207 1.14 18.82 -16.32
N THR A 208 1.92 18.06 -15.54
CA THR A 208 3.33 18.33 -15.26
C THR A 208 4.24 17.35 -15.99
N GLU A 209 5.51 17.71 -16.14
CA GLU A 209 6.57 16.80 -16.63
C GLU A 209 7.10 15.86 -15.53
N GLY A 210 6.71 16.09 -14.26
CA GLY A 210 7.09 15.19 -13.18
C GLY A 210 6.46 13.81 -13.33
N GLY A 211 7.06 12.84 -12.68
CA GLY A 211 6.60 11.46 -12.73
C GLY A 211 7.05 10.68 -11.51
N TYR A 212 6.66 9.43 -11.49
CA TYR A 212 7.00 8.45 -10.46
C TYR A 212 7.34 7.12 -11.11
N ASP A 213 8.00 6.26 -10.36
CA ASP A 213 8.02 4.84 -10.70
C ASP A 213 6.63 4.26 -10.43
N PHE A 214 6.04 3.64 -11.46
CA PHE A 214 4.74 2.98 -11.37
C PHE A 214 4.88 1.51 -11.70
N VAL A 215 4.15 0.69 -10.95
CA VAL A 215 4.10 -0.76 -11.13
C VAL A 215 2.65 -1.25 -11.19
N ASP A 216 2.39 -2.27 -12.02
CA ASP A 216 1.06 -2.88 -12.08
C ASP A 216 0.74 -3.59 -10.74
N VAL A 217 -0.41 -3.27 -10.18
CA VAL A 217 -0.89 -3.84 -8.90
C VAL A 217 -0.92 -5.38 -8.93
N ARG A 218 -1.11 -5.99 -10.10
CA ARG A 218 -1.13 -7.45 -10.28
C ARG A 218 0.28 -8.05 -10.14
N ASP A 219 1.31 -7.34 -10.59
CA ASP A 219 2.69 -7.79 -10.45
C ASP A 219 3.17 -7.61 -9.02
N VAL A 220 2.77 -6.53 -8.36
CA VAL A 220 2.99 -6.38 -6.91
C VAL A 220 2.29 -7.49 -6.12
N ALA A 221 1.04 -7.81 -6.45
CA ALA A 221 0.32 -8.90 -5.80
C ALA A 221 1.02 -10.25 -5.99
N LYS A 222 1.56 -10.55 -7.19
CA LYS A 222 2.41 -11.73 -7.45
C LYS A 222 3.69 -11.70 -6.62
N GLY A 223 4.39 -10.55 -6.58
CA GLY A 223 5.60 -10.35 -5.78
C GLY A 223 5.35 -10.67 -4.30
N ILE A 224 4.26 -10.16 -3.73
CA ILE A 224 3.85 -10.41 -2.34
C ILE A 224 3.56 -11.90 -2.10
N ILE A 225 2.82 -12.56 -2.99
CA ILE A 225 2.53 -14.00 -2.87
C ILE A 225 3.83 -14.82 -2.98
N ASN A 226 4.75 -14.44 -3.86
CA ASN A 226 6.07 -15.05 -3.94
C ASN A 226 6.89 -14.81 -2.66
N ALA A 227 6.80 -13.63 -2.05
CA ALA A 227 7.47 -13.33 -0.79
C ALA A 227 6.96 -14.20 0.37
N CYS A 228 5.68 -14.64 0.36
CA CYS A 228 5.17 -15.59 1.33
C CYS A 228 5.99 -16.91 1.33
N THR A 229 6.29 -17.44 0.16
CA THR A 229 6.94 -18.76 0.02
C THR A 229 8.45 -18.69 -0.16
N LYS A 230 8.96 -17.70 -0.90
CA LYS A 230 10.35 -17.56 -1.31
C LYS A 230 11.12 -16.48 -0.57
N GLY A 231 10.41 -15.48 -0.01
CA GLY A 231 11.05 -14.37 0.70
C GLY A 231 11.86 -14.86 1.91
N LYS A 232 13.06 -14.35 2.08
CA LYS A 232 13.93 -14.71 3.19
C LYS A 232 13.57 -13.88 4.42
N LYS A 233 13.73 -14.49 5.59
CA LYS A 233 13.53 -13.83 6.87
C LYS A 233 14.53 -12.67 7.03
N GLY A 234 14.03 -11.48 7.34
CA GLY A 234 14.84 -10.28 7.54
C GLY A 234 15.25 -9.56 6.26
N GLU A 235 14.77 -10.01 5.09
CA GLU A 235 15.07 -9.36 3.82
C GLU A 235 13.95 -8.38 3.41
N GLY A 236 14.34 -7.32 2.69
CA GLY A 236 13.47 -6.41 1.98
C GLY A 236 13.42 -6.72 0.50
N TYR A 237 12.36 -6.28 -0.19
CA TYR A 237 12.19 -6.45 -1.63
C TYR A 237 11.48 -5.24 -2.21
N ILE A 238 12.13 -4.45 -3.05
CA ILE A 238 11.50 -3.39 -3.83
C ILE A 238 10.69 -4.03 -4.94
N LEU A 239 9.44 -3.60 -5.08
CA LEU A 239 8.54 -4.01 -6.16
C LEU A 239 8.23 -2.78 -7.01
N SER A 240 9.12 -2.49 -7.96
CA SER A 240 9.08 -1.36 -8.88
C SER A 240 8.69 -1.79 -10.29
N GLY A 241 8.41 -0.83 -11.13
CA GLY A 241 8.07 -1.03 -12.54
C GLY A 241 8.87 -0.13 -13.46
N GLU A 242 8.27 0.97 -13.92
CA GLU A 242 8.89 1.94 -14.84
C GLU A 242 8.65 3.37 -14.35
N TYR A 243 9.66 4.23 -14.45
CA TYR A 243 9.46 5.66 -14.26
C TYR A 243 8.62 6.24 -15.41
N VAL A 244 7.46 6.79 -15.07
CA VAL A 244 6.51 7.33 -16.04
C VAL A 244 6.11 8.74 -15.64
N THR A 245 6.17 9.70 -16.56
CA THR A 245 5.70 11.06 -16.32
C THR A 245 4.18 11.15 -16.32
N ILE A 246 3.62 12.06 -15.54
CA ILE A 246 2.18 12.34 -15.53
C ILE A 246 1.69 12.73 -16.94
N LYS A 247 2.51 13.46 -17.70
CA LYS A 247 2.24 13.80 -19.10
C LYS A 247 2.11 12.55 -19.97
N LYS A 248 3.04 11.55 -19.83
CA LYS A 248 2.97 10.29 -20.60
C LYS A 248 1.69 9.53 -20.25
N ILE A 249 1.34 9.44 -18.97
CA ILE A 249 0.08 8.81 -18.51
C ILE A 249 -1.13 9.53 -19.13
N ALA A 250 -1.16 10.87 -19.06
CA ALA A 250 -2.27 11.65 -19.60
C ALA A 250 -2.43 11.45 -21.12
N ASN A 251 -1.32 11.42 -21.87
CA ASN A 251 -1.36 11.16 -23.30
C ASN A 251 -1.95 9.78 -23.62
N LEU A 252 -1.51 8.73 -22.91
CA LEU A 252 -2.06 7.38 -23.07
C LEU A 252 -3.54 7.32 -22.73
N VAL A 253 -3.95 7.98 -21.62
CA VAL A 253 -5.36 8.04 -21.23
C VAL A 253 -6.21 8.75 -22.28
N CYS A 254 -5.73 9.85 -22.85
CA CYS A 254 -6.43 10.56 -23.93
C CYS A 254 -6.52 9.72 -25.20
N GLU A 255 -5.43 9.05 -25.58
CA GLU A 255 -5.36 8.19 -26.76
C GLU A 255 -6.35 7.03 -26.66
N TYR A 256 -6.27 6.21 -25.60
CA TYR A 256 -7.14 5.05 -25.41
C TYR A 256 -8.57 5.41 -25.03
N GLY A 257 -8.76 6.55 -24.35
CA GLY A 257 -10.08 7.06 -23.97
C GLY A 257 -10.77 7.85 -25.09
N VAL A 258 -10.08 8.09 -26.22
CA VAL A 258 -10.59 8.88 -27.34
C VAL A 258 -11.07 10.26 -26.88
N THR A 259 -10.29 10.93 -26.04
CA THR A 259 -10.57 12.27 -25.54
C THR A 259 -9.59 13.31 -26.08
N LYS A 260 -9.87 14.59 -25.88
CA LYS A 260 -8.98 15.67 -26.34
C LYS A 260 -7.62 15.60 -25.65
N PRO A 261 -6.49 15.71 -26.39
CA PRO A 261 -5.17 15.72 -25.79
C PRO A 261 -4.97 16.95 -24.90
N ILE A 262 -4.27 16.75 -23.77
CA ILE A 262 -3.89 17.84 -22.87
C ILE A 262 -2.56 18.42 -23.35
N THR A 263 -2.62 19.57 -24.01
CA THR A 263 -1.43 20.23 -24.61
C THR A 263 -0.69 21.13 -23.61
N LYS A 264 -1.38 21.62 -22.57
CA LYS A 264 -0.79 22.55 -21.61
C LYS A 264 0.03 21.81 -20.56
N VAL A 265 1.33 22.06 -20.55
CA VAL A 265 2.27 21.54 -19.56
C VAL A 265 2.71 22.65 -18.62
N VAL A 266 2.67 22.40 -17.33
CA VAL A 266 3.06 23.36 -16.27
C VAL A 266 4.35 22.87 -15.62
N SER A 267 5.32 23.76 -15.42
CA SER A 267 6.57 23.39 -14.75
C SER A 267 6.33 22.99 -13.30
N ILE A 268 7.08 22.01 -12.80
CA ILE A 268 7.01 21.55 -11.40
C ILE A 268 7.25 22.72 -10.44
N ASN A 269 8.20 23.60 -10.75
CA ASN A 269 8.50 24.75 -9.88
C ASN A 269 7.31 25.70 -9.75
N MET A 270 6.56 25.94 -10.82
CA MET A 270 5.33 26.72 -10.75
C MET A 270 4.29 26.02 -9.87
N VAL A 271 4.09 24.72 -10.04
CA VAL A 271 3.13 23.95 -9.23
C VAL A 271 3.55 23.92 -7.76
N LYS A 272 4.83 23.77 -7.44
CA LYS A 272 5.35 23.85 -6.06
C LYS A 272 5.07 25.19 -5.40
N ASN A 273 5.16 26.28 -6.13
CA ASN A 273 4.89 27.63 -5.61
C ASN A 273 3.40 27.88 -5.33
N ILE A 274 2.51 27.30 -6.11
CA ILE A 274 1.06 27.47 -5.93
C ILE A 274 0.42 26.36 -5.07
N ALA A 275 1.12 25.25 -4.81
CA ALA A 275 0.62 24.13 -4.01
C ALA A 275 0.05 24.57 -2.63
N PRO A 276 0.68 25.49 -1.86
CA PRO A 276 0.13 25.92 -0.57
C PRO A 276 -1.25 26.58 -0.69
N LEU A 277 -1.51 27.33 -1.77
CA LEU A 277 -2.81 27.94 -2.04
C LEU A 277 -3.87 26.88 -2.38
N PHE A 278 -3.48 25.86 -3.17
CA PHE A 278 -4.36 24.73 -3.48
C PHE A 278 -4.67 23.90 -2.23
N GLU A 279 -3.67 23.63 -1.39
CA GLU A 279 -3.88 22.92 -0.12
C GLU A 279 -4.86 23.68 0.79
N LEU A 280 -4.72 25.01 0.89
CA LEU A 280 -5.65 25.84 1.64
C LEU A 280 -7.07 25.81 1.08
N TYR A 281 -7.22 25.91 -0.25
CA TYR A 281 -8.52 25.83 -0.92
C TYR A 281 -9.22 24.49 -0.70
N TYR A 282 -8.50 23.37 -0.86
CA TYR A 282 -9.05 22.04 -0.61
C TYR A 282 -9.40 21.82 0.86
N ARG A 283 -8.59 22.35 1.77
CA ARG A 283 -8.85 22.32 3.22
C ARG A 283 -10.14 23.06 3.57
N LEU A 284 -10.35 24.25 3.03
CA LEU A 284 -11.60 25.01 3.23
C LEU A 284 -12.82 24.25 2.73
N ARG A 285 -12.66 23.45 1.67
CA ARG A 285 -13.72 22.60 1.12
C ARG A 285 -13.82 21.22 1.77
N LYS A 286 -13.04 20.93 2.81
CA LYS A 286 -12.97 19.61 3.48
C LYS A 286 -12.72 18.45 2.49
N LYS A 287 -11.93 18.67 1.46
CA LYS A 287 -11.54 17.70 0.44
C LYS A 287 -10.05 17.42 0.50
N THR A 288 -9.65 16.20 0.15
CA THR A 288 -8.23 15.84 0.03
C THR A 288 -7.64 16.48 -1.22
N PRO A 289 -6.51 17.20 -1.14
CA PRO A 289 -5.86 17.75 -2.30
C PRO A 289 -5.35 16.65 -3.23
N LEU A 290 -5.41 16.87 -4.54
CA LEU A 290 -4.90 15.94 -5.55
C LEU A 290 -3.37 15.84 -5.53
N PHE A 291 -2.72 16.91 -5.11
CA PHE A 291 -1.27 17.00 -4.90
C PHE A 291 -1.00 17.99 -3.75
N THR A 292 0.12 17.81 -3.09
CA THR A 292 0.63 18.68 -2.03
C THR A 292 2.05 19.11 -2.40
N LYS A 293 2.59 20.11 -1.73
CA LYS A 293 4.01 20.46 -1.88
C LYS A 293 4.94 19.25 -1.64
N TYR A 294 4.49 18.31 -0.83
CA TYR A 294 5.21 17.08 -0.50
C TYR A 294 5.13 16.01 -1.61
N SER A 295 4.02 15.95 -2.35
CA SER A 295 3.81 14.95 -3.42
C SER A 295 4.28 15.43 -4.80
N LEU A 296 5.01 16.53 -4.87
CA LEU A 296 5.60 17.16 -6.06
C LEU A 296 7.12 17.13 -5.97
#